data_fa57c86e9ccea590102a4c3fcd2b6c5b
#
_entry.id   fa57c86e9ccea590102a4c3fcd2b6c5b
#
_cell.length_a   1.000
_cell.length_b   1.000
_cell.length_c   1.000
_cell.angle_alpha   90.00
_cell.angle_beta   90.00
_cell.angle_gamma   90.00
#
_symmetry.space_group_name_H-M   'P 1'
#
loop_
_entity.id
_entity.type
_entity.pdbx_description
1 polymer ?
#
loop_
_entity_poly.entity_id
_entity_poly.type
_entity_poly.pdbx_seq_one_letter_code
_entity_poly.pdbx_strand_id
1 'polypeptide(L)'
;MQPTYSADAEAYRQKVQAFLAEKLPSNWGGMGTLEGDALTEFVTEWRGTLYEANYLAPGWPAEYGGAGLTALEQVILAEEFAKAGVPTGGPNDAFGIQMLGNTLLMMGSEEQKQYYLPRILSGEDTWCQGYSEPNAGSDLGNVGLRAVLDGDQWVLNGQKIWTSAGHLADHIFTVARTDPDAPKHKGISFLLVDMRQPGIEVRPIKMISGESEFNEVFYTDAVTPKDHVVGGVNDGWRVAMALLGYERGEAAATQPIRFQAEVDRLFILAKERGVADDPVIRQKLAWAYSQVQIMRYNGMRVLTQFLQGHHPGPDAAIGKLFWSE
;
A
#
# COMPACT_ATOMS: atom_id res chain seq x y z
N MET A 1 14.67 -2.06 23.25
CA MET A 1 13.55 -1.23 22.76
C MET A 1 13.59 0.08 23.53
N GLN A 2 13.79 1.18 22.83
CA GLN A 2 13.72 2.52 23.45
C GLN A 2 12.28 3.04 23.30
N PRO A 3 11.59 3.37 24.39
CA PRO A 3 10.20 3.84 24.33
C PRO A 3 10.08 5.33 23.92
N THR A 4 11.21 6.02 23.78
CA THR A 4 11.30 7.45 23.43
C THR A 4 12.21 7.61 22.22
N TYR A 5 11.88 8.55 21.35
CA TYR A 5 12.67 8.91 20.20
C TYR A 5 13.85 9.82 20.57
N SER A 6 14.86 9.90 19.69
CA SER A 6 15.99 10.82 19.85
C SER A 6 15.55 12.28 19.72
N ALA A 7 16.39 13.22 20.15
CA ALA A 7 16.12 14.66 20.00
C ALA A 7 15.95 15.06 18.53
N ASP A 8 16.74 14.49 17.63
CA ASP A 8 16.63 14.76 16.18
C ASP A 8 15.30 14.23 15.61
N ALA A 9 14.87 13.06 16.06
CA ALA A 9 13.59 12.50 15.67
C ALA A 9 12.40 13.36 16.16
N GLU A 10 12.48 13.88 17.39
CA GLU A 10 11.46 14.82 17.91
C GLU A 10 11.50 16.17 17.20
N ALA A 11 12.66 16.67 16.78
CA ALA A 11 12.75 17.86 15.93
C ALA A 11 12.10 17.65 14.56
N TYR A 12 12.28 16.47 13.96
CA TYR A 12 11.58 16.12 12.72
C TYR A 12 10.06 16.03 12.93
N ARG A 13 9.58 15.47 14.05
CA ARG A 13 8.16 15.46 14.43
C ARG A 13 7.57 16.86 14.45
N GLN A 14 8.27 17.81 15.07
CA GLN A 14 7.82 19.21 15.11
C GLN A 14 7.72 19.83 13.69
N LYS A 15 8.66 19.49 12.79
CA LYS A 15 8.59 19.92 11.39
C LYS A 15 7.33 19.37 10.70
N VAL A 16 7.00 18.09 10.90
CA VAL A 16 5.79 17.48 10.32
C VAL A 16 4.53 18.12 10.90
N GLN A 17 4.49 18.35 12.22
CA GLN A 17 3.36 19.01 12.88
C GLN A 17 3.14 20.45 12.38
N ALA A 18 4.23 21.20 12.15
CA ALA A 18 4.15 22.53 11.56
C ALA A 18 3.61 22.51 10.12
N PHE A 19 4.06 21.55 9.30
CA PHE A 19 3.53 21.32 7.96
C PHE A 19 2.03 21.03 7.99
N LEU A 20 1.58 20.13 8.84
CA LEU A 20 0.16 19.80 8.99
C LEU A 20 -0.67 21.01 9.43
N ALA A 21 -0.18 21.79 10.41
CA ALA A 21 -0.85 22.99 10.88
C ALA A 21 -0.95 24.10 9.82
N GLU A 22 0.03 24.19 8.92
CA GLU A 22 0.02 25.14 7.80
C GLU A 22 -0.91 24.72 6.66
N LYS A 23 -0.90 23.43 6.30
CA LYS A 23 -1.53 22.93 5.08
C LYS A 23 -2.97 22.44 5.27
N LEU A 24 -3.35 22.07 6.49
CA LEU A 24 -4.71 21.62 6.78
C LEU A 24 -5.66 22.80 7.04
N PRO A 25 -6.94 22.67 6.67
CA PRO A 25 -7.95 23.65 7.02
C PRO A 25 -8.00 23.90 8.54
N SER A 26 -8.21 25.14 8.98
CA SER A 26 -8.25 25.51 10.41
C SER A 26 -9.33 24.77 11.22
N ASN A 27 -10.37 24.27 10.53
CA ASN A 27 -11.46 23.48 11.11
C ASN A 27 -11.34 21.98 10.81
N TRP A 28 -10.13 21.50 10.46
CA TRP A 28 -9.91 20.10 10.12
C TRP A 28 -10.30 19.16 11.27
N GLY A 29 -11.22 18.23 11.00
CA GLY A 29 -11.71 17.23 11.96
C GLY A 29 -11.39 15.79 11.56
N GLY A 30 -10.52 15.61 10.55
CA GLY A 30 -10.20 14.30 9.97
C GLY A 30 -11.06 13.96 8.76
N MET A 31 -10.67 12.93 8.02
CA MET A 31 -11.34 12.48 6.79
C MET A 31 -12.83 12.16 6.99
N GLY A 32 -13.21 11.67 8.17
CA GLY A 32 -14.60 11.31 8.48
C GLY A 32 -15.56 12.50 8.61
N THR A 33 -15.08 13.73 8.44
CA THR A 33 -15.92 14.94 8.38
C THR A 33 -16.27 15.35 6.95
N LEU A 34 -15.71 14.65 5.94
CA LEU A 34 -15.91 14.92 4.51
C LEU A 34 -16.69 13.76 3.87
N GLU A 35 -17.59 14.11 2.95
CA GLU A 35 -18.40 13.14 2.19
C GLU A 35 -18.50 13.54 0.71
N GLY A 36 -18.74 12.57 -0.17
CA GLY A 36 -19.01 12.79 -1.60
C GLY A 36 -17.90 13.56 -2.32
N ASP A 37 -18.29 14.58 -3.08
CA ASP A 37 -17.37 15.37 -3.93
C ASP A 37 -16.32 16.11 -3.08
N ALA A 38 -16.68 16.62 -1.90
CA ALA A 38 -15.75 17.31 -1.00
C ALA A 38 -14.61 16.39 -0.51
N LEU A 39 -14.90 15.11 -0.29
CA LEU A 39 -13.89 14.12 0.05
C LEU A 39 -12.93 13.88 -1.12
N THR A 40 -13.47 13.70 -2.32
CA THR A 40 -12.67 13.48 -3.54
C THR A 40 -11.79 14.68 -3.86
N GLU A 41 -12.33 15.89 -3.77
CA GLU A 41 -11.62 17.14 -4.00
C GLU A 41 -10.46 17.30 -3.00
N PHE A 42 -10.75 17.13 -1.70
CA PHE A 42 -9.72 17.18 -0.67
C PHE A 42 -8.59 16.16 -0.90
N VAL A 43 -8.92 14.89 -1.21
CA VAL A 43 -7.90 13.85 -1.44
C VAL A 43 -7.01 14.22 -2.62
N THR A 44 -7.59 14.77 -3.68
CA THR A 44 -6.85 15.20 -4.88
C THR A 44 -5.90 16.36 -4.59
N GLU A 45 -6.39 17.41 -3.92
CA GLU A 45 -5.58 18.58 -3.54
C GLU A 45 -4.50 18.21 -2.52
N TRP A 46 -4.86 17.38 -1.55
CA TRP A 46 -3.92 16.89 -0.54
C TRP A 46 -2.80 16.06 -1.15
N ARG A 47 -3.13 15.18 -2.11
CA ARG A 47 -2.12 14.43 -2.87
C ARG A 47 -1.13 15.37 -3.56
N GLY A 48 -1.61 16.45 -4.19
CA GLY A 48 -0.77 17.49 -4.79
C GLY A 48 0.15 18.15 -3.76
N THR A 49 -0.40 18.50 -2.59
CA THR A 49 0.36 19.08 -1.46
C THR A 49 1.47 18.14 -0.97
N LEU A 50 1.19 16.83 -0.89
CA LEU A 50 2.19 15.83 -0.51
C LEU A 50 3.27 15.65 -1.60
N TYR A 51 2.88 15.71 -2.87
CA TYR A 51 3.82 15.66 -4.00
C TYR A 51 4.82 16.81 -3.95
N GLU A 52 4.33 18.06 -3.80
CA GLU A 52 5.16 19.25 -3.68
C GLU A 52 6.10 19.22 -2.47
N ALA A 53 5.66 18.60 -1.37
CA ALA A 53 6.46 18.44 -0.16
C ALA A 53 7.41 17.23 -0.19
N ASN A 54 7.42 16.42 -1.24
CA ASN A 54 8.10 15.13 -1.36
C ASN A 54 7.69 14.11 -0.28
N TYR A 55 6.44 14.17 0.19
CA TYR A 55 5.91 13.27 1.23
C TYR A 55 5.11 12.09 0.67
N LEU A 56 4.91 12.00 -0.65
CA LEU A 56 4.26 10.83 -1.29
C LEU A 56 5.15 9.58 -1.23
N ALA A 57 6.44 9.75 -1.47
CA ALA A 57 7.42 8.65 -1.46
C ALA A 57 8.58 9.00 -0.52
N PRO A 58 8.32 9.10 0.80
CA PRO A 58 9.27 9.66 1.74
C PRO A 58 10.61 8.88 1.82
N GLY A 59 10.58 7.57 1.58
CA GLY A 59 11.76 6.71 1.63
C GLY A 59 12.50 6.54 0.30
N TRP A 60 11.94 7.01 -0.82
CA TRP A 60 12.61 6.85 -2.11
C TRP A 60 13.85 7.76 -2.19
N PRO A 61 14.89 7.34 -2.95
CA PRO A 61 16.04 8.20 -3.24
C PRO A 61 15.61 9.51 -3.92
N ALA A 62 16.33 10.60 -3.62
CA ALA A 62 16.02 11.92 -4.16
C ALA A 62 16.14 11.98 -5.70
N GLU A 63 17.00 11.17 -6.30
CA GLU A 63 17.16 11.04 -7.75
C GLU A 63 15.90 10.54 -8.47
N TYR A 64 15.00 9.85 -7.74
CA TYR A 64 13.69 9.40 -8.25
C TYR A 64 12.51 10.19 -7.67
N GLY A 65 12.77 11.37 -7.08
CA GLY A 65 11.74 12.28 -6.58
C GLY A 65 11.27 11.99 -5.15
N GLY A 66 11.93 11.10 -4.41
CA GLY A 66 11.66 10.87 -3.00
C GLY A 66 12.34 11.87 -2.07
N ALA A 67 11.97 11.86 -0.79
CA ALA A 67 12.59 12.71 0.22
C ALA A 67 13.87 12.10 0.83
N GLY A 68 14.21 10.85 0.56
CA GLY A 68 15.36 10.17 1.13
C GLY A 68 15.32 10.02 2.66
N LEU A 69 14.11 10.02 3.25
CA LEU A 69 13.95 9.95 4.71
C LEU A 69 14.43 8.61 5.26
N THR A 70 15.06 8.68 6.42
CA THR A 70 15.39 7.49 7.20
C THR A 70 14.12 6.73 7.63
N ALA A 71 14.24 5.46 7.94
CA ALA A 71 13.12 4.63 8.39
C ALA A 71 12.42 5.23 9.63
N LEU A 72 13.17 5.87 10.53
CA LEU A 72 12.60 6.53 11.72
C LEU A 72 11.79 7.77 11.35
N GLU A 73 12.28 8.60 10.44
CA GLU A 73 11.56 9.78 9.96
C GLU A 73 10.29 9.38 9.19
N GLN A 74 10.33 8.31 8.39
CA GLN A 74 9.14 7.77 7.72
C GLN A 74 8.07 7.33 8.73
N VAL A 75 8.45 6.64 9.80
CA VAL A 75 7.53 6.24 10.87
C VAL A 75 6.94 7.46 11.57
N ILE A 76 7.74 8.49 11.87
CA ILE A 76 7.26 9.73 12.50
C ILE A 76 6.27 10.46 11.58
N LEU A 77 6.58 10.56 10.29
CA LEU A 77 5.67 11.15 9.29
C LEU A 77 4.32 10.42 9.28
N ALA A 78 4.36 9.08 9.20
CA ALA A 78 3.16 8.25 9.21
C ALA A 78 2.37 8.34 10.53
N GLU A 79 3.06 8.42 11.68
CA GLU A 79 2.43 8.66 12.98
C GLU A 79 1.67 9.99 13.02
N GLU A 80 2.29 11.07 12.58
CA GLU A 80 1.65 12.40 12.64
C GLU A 80 0.50 12.51 11.62
N PHE A 81 0.62 11.90 10.43
CA PHE A 81 -0.46 11.82 9.45
C PHE A 81 -1.65 11.00 9.98
N ALA A 82 -1.38 9.85 10.62
CA ALA A 82 -2.43 9.05 11.23
C ALA A 82 -3.14 9.79 12.38
N LYS A 83 -2.40 10.52 13.23
CA LYS A 83 -2.98 11.36 14.30
C LYS A 83 -3.82 12.51 13.75
N ALA A 84 -3.37 13.12 12.67
CA ALA A 84 -4.13 14.17 11.99
C ALA A 84 -5.32 13.61 11.19
N GLY A 85 -5.41 12.30 10.99
CA GLY A 85 -6.48 11.67 10.20
C GLY A 85 -6.43 12.05 8.73
N VAL A 86 -5.23 12.23 8.16
CA VAL A 86 -5.03 12.53 6.73
C VAL A 86 -4.53 11.32 5.97
N PRO A 87 -4.84 11.20 4.65
CA PRO A 87 -4.32 10.12 3.83
C PRO A 87 -2.84 10.35 3.49
N THR A 88 -2.13 9.26 3.19
CA THR A 88 -0.74 9.28 2.76
C THR A 88 -0.57 9.43 1.24
N GLY A 89 -1.67 9.50 0.50
CA GLY A 89 -1.72 9.63 -0.96
C GLY A 89 -3.13 9.48 -1.51
N GLY A 90 -3.25 9.34 -2.82
CA GLY A 90 -4.49 9.08 -3.55
C GLY A 90 -4.88 7.60 -3.58
N PRO A 91 -6.03 7.25 -4.20
CA PRO A 91 -6.61 5.90 -4.17
C PRO A 91 -5.68 4.79 -4.70
N ASN A 92 -4.91 5.08 -5.76
CA ASN A 92 -4.02 4.11 -6.40
C ASN A 92 -2.55 4.23 -5.96
N ASP A 93 -2.20 5.20 -5.11
CA ASP A 93 -0.82 5.43 -4.69
C ASP A 93 -0.23 4.28 -3.86
N ALA A 94 -1.07 3.54 -3.13
CA ALA A 94 -0.64 2.32 -2.46
C ALA A 94 -0.07 1.29 -3.46
N PHE A 95 -0.71 1.12 -4.62
CA PHE A 95 -0.24 0.21 -5.67
C PHE A 95 0.96 0.80 -6.43
N GLY A 96 0.88 2.06 -6.83
CA GLY A 96 1.95 2.73 -7.59
C GLY A 96 3.19 2.99 -6.74
N ILE A 97 3.04 3.68 -5.62
CA ILE A 97 4.17 4.16 -4.83
C ILE A 97 4.68 3.08 -3.86
N GLN A 98 3.79 2.54 -3.01
CA GLN A 98 4.23 1.66 -1.93
C GLN A 98 4.59 0.25 -2.42
N MET A 99 3.86 -0.29 -3.42
CA MET A 99 4.09 -1.62 -3.95
C MET A 99 5.03 -1.60 -5.16
N LEU A 100 4.56 -1.10 -6.32
CA LEU A 100 5.32 -1.17 -7.56
C LEU A 100 6.62 -0.36 -7.49
N GLY A 101 6.56 0.87 -7.00
CA GLY A 101 7.71 1.75 -6.97
C GLY A 101 8.86 1.20 -6.12
N ASN A 102 8.57 0.70 -4.92
CA ASN A 102 9.57 0.02 -4.10
C ASN A 102 10.11 -1.26 -4.77
N THR A 103 9.25 -1.96 -5.51
CA THR A 103 9.66 -3.16 -6.28
C THR A 103 10.59 -2.77 -7.44
N LEU A 104 10.27 -1.69 -8.16
CA LEU A 104 11.14 -1.17 -9.21
C LEU A 104 12.48 -0.69 -8.68
N LEU A 105 12.51 0.03 -7.55
CA LEU A 105 13.76 0.45 -6.90
C LEU A 105 14.67 -0.73 -6.59
N MET A 106 14.10 -1.87 -6.18
CA MET A 106 14.87 -3.07 -5.81
C MET A 106 15.23 -3.95 -7.01
N MET A 107 14.34 -4.12 -7.99
CA MET A 107 14.41 -5.17 -9.01
C MET A 107 14.20 -4.69 -10.43
N GLY A 108 13.78 -3.45 -10.63
CA GLY A 108 13.63 -2.85 -11.95
C GLY A 108 14.96 -2.53 -12.61
N SER A 109 14.98 -2.49 -13.95
CA SER A 109 16.11 -1.93 -14.69
C SER A 109 16.20 -0.41 -14.46
N GLU A 110 17.36 0.18 -14.79
CA GLU A 110 17.53 1.63 -14.64
C GLU A 110 16.57 2.40 -15.56
N GLU A 111 16.35 1.89 -16.77
CA GLU A 111 15.39 2.44 -17.72
C GLU A 111 13.97 2.40 -17.17
N GLN A 112 13.57 1.30 -16.53
CA GLN A 112 12.25 1.17 -15.90
C GLN A 112 12.10 2.16 -14.74
N LYS A 113 13.11 2.32 -13.90
CA LYS A 113 13.09 3.29 -12.78
C LYS A 113 12.94 4.71 -13.28
N GLN A 114 13.78 5.13 -14.25
CA GLN A 114 13.78 6.47 -14.80
C GLN A 114 12.48 6.80 -15.53
N TYR A 115 11.85 5.82 -16.15
CA TYR A 115 10.60 6.00 -16.87
C TYR A 115 9.39 6.04 -15.93
N TYR A 116 9.24 5.02 -15.06
CA TYR A 116 8.01 4.84 -14.29
C TYR A 116 7.95 5.63 -12.98
N LEU A 117 9.06 5.73 -12.22
CA LEU A 117 9.00 6.33 -10.89
C LEU A 117 8.55 7.79 -10.89
N PRO A 118 9.04 8.68 -11.76
CA PRO A 118 8.55 10.05 -11.84
C PRO A 118 7.07 10.13 -12.23
N ARG A 119 6.62 9.29 -13.16
CA ARG A 119 5.24 9.26 -13.64
C ARG A 119 4.25 8.77 -12.59
N ILE A 120 4.66 7.79 -11.77
CA ILE A 120 3.91 7.34 -10.60
C ILE A 120 3.75 8.49 -9.58
N LEU A 121 4.83 9.19 -9.26
CA LEU A 121 4.79 10.29 -8.30
C LEU A 121 3.97 11.48 -8.79
N SER A 122 4.12 11.87 -10.05
CA SER A 122 3.32 12.97 -10.63
C SER A 122 1.83 12.61 -10.73
N GLY A 123 1.49 11.31 -10.73
CA GLY A 123 0.11 10.83 -10.95
C GLY A 123 -0.25 10.76 -12.44
N GLU A 124 0.74 10.88 -13.35
CA GLU A 124 0.54 10.68 -14.78
C GLU A 124 0.17 9.24 -15.10
N ASP A 125 0.75 8.28 -14.34
CA ASP A 125 0.42 6.86 -14.43
C ASP A 125 -0.15 6.37 -13.10
N THR A 126 -1.39 5.93 -13.13
CA THR A 126 -2.04 5.26 -11.99
C THR A 126 -1.99 3.73 -12.16
N TRP A 127 -1.76 3.01 -11.06
CA TRP A 127 -1.49 1.58 -11.08
C TRP A 127 -2.47 0.78 -10.26
N CYS A 128 -2.74 -0.47 -10.67
CA CYS A 128 -3.42 -1.48 -9.88
C CYS A 128 -2.69 -2.82 -9.92
N GLN A 129 -3.10 -3.76 -9.06
CA GLN A 129 -2.48 -5.07 -8.92
C GLN A 129 -3.33 -6.17 -9.57
N GLY A 130 -2.75 -6.96 -10.47
CA GLY A 130 -3.37 -8.11 -11.13
C GLY A 130 -2.74 -9.44 -10.71
N TYR A 131 -3.05 -9.93 -9.50
CA TYR A 131 -2.50 -11.20 -9.01
C TYR A 131 -3.53 -12.32 -9.08
N SER A 132 -4.60 -12.20 -8.32
CA SER A 132 -5.60 -13.26 -8.17
C SER A 132 -6.34 -13.57 -9.47
N GLU A 133 -6.68 -14.85 -9.64
CA GLU A 133 -7.54 -15.36 -10.71
C GLU A 133 -8.66 -16.21 -10.12
N PRO A 134 -9.74 -16.51 -10.83
CA PRO A 134 -10.82 -17.35 -10.32
C PRO A 134 -10.33 -18.68 -9.70
N ASN A 135 -9.25 -19.25 -10.25
CA ASN A 135 -8.67 -20.51 -9.79
C ASN A 135 -7.29 -20.36 -9.12
N ALA A 136 -6.83 -19.12 -8.86
CA ALA A 136 -5.52 -18.85 -8.26
C ALA A 136 -5.62 -17.65 -7.29
N GLY A 137 -5.95 -17.93 -6.04
CA GLY A 137 -5.96 -16.98 -4.94
C GLY A 137 -4.83 -17.28 -3.96
N SER A 138 -5.11 -18.03 -2.89
CA SER A 138 -4.09 -18.44 -1.92
C SER A 138 -2.98 -19.28 -2.58
N ASP A 139 -3.32 -20.06 -3.60
CA ASP A 139 -2.36 -20.74 -4.46
C ASP A 139 -1.99 -19.88 -5.67
N LEU A 140 -1.35 -18.73 -5.42
CA LEU A 140 -0.94 -17.79 -6.47
C LEU A 140 0.00 -18.43 -7.50
N GLY A 141 0.80 -19.42 -7.11
CA GLY A 141 1.64 -20.19 -8.04
C GLY A 141 0.87 -20.87 -9.16
N ASN A 142 -0.46 -21.01 -9.04
CA ASN A 142 -1.33 -21.63 -10.03
C ASN A 142 -1.90 -20.65 -11.08
N VAL A 143 -1.36 -19.44 -11.20
CA VAL A 143 -1.83 -18.46 -12.19
C VAL A 143 -1.82 -19.04 -13.60
N GLY A 144 -2.91 -18.80 -14.32
CA GLY A 144 -3.19 -19.27 -15.66
C GLY A 144 -3.23 -18.17 -16.72
N LEU A 145 -3.17 -16.87 -16.36
CA LEU A 145 -3.01 -15.77 -17.32
C LEU A 145 -1.76 -16.06 -18.15
N ARG A 146 -1.98 -16.39 -19.43
CA ARG A 146 -0.90 -16.79 -20.34
C ARG A 146 -0.26 -15.54 -20.93
N ALA A 147 1.07 -15.51 -20.98
CA ALA A 147 1.83 -14.52 -21.73
C ALA A 147 2.83 -15.23 -22.65
N VAL A 148 2.71 -14.98 -23.96
CA VAL A 148 3.56 -15.55 -24.99
C VAL A 148 4.33 -14.46 -25.68
N LEU A 149 5.65 -14.62 -25.79
CA LEU A 149 6.49 -13.67 -26.52
C LEU A 149 6.27 -13.84 -28.02
N ASP A 150 5.84 -12.80 -28.70
CA ASP A 150 5.71 -12.72 -30.15
C ASP A 150 6.49 -11.49 -30.65
N GLY A 151 7.63 -11.76 -31.27
CA GLY A 151 8.58 -10.71 -31.66
C GLY A 151 9.08 -9.91 -30.45
N ASP A 152 8.76 -8.62 -30.40
CA ASP A 152 9.17 -7.69 -29.35
C ASP A 152 8.05 -7.39 -28.31
N GLN A 153 6.99 -8.20 -28.30
CA GLN A 153 5.85 -8.01 -27.41
C GLN A 153 5.42 -9.31 -26.73
N TRP A 154 4.96 -9.20 -25.51
CA TRP A 154 4.18 -10.25 -24.84
C TRP A 154 2.72 -10.12 -25.23
N VAL A 155 2.09 -11.23 -25.64
CA VAL A 155 0.66 -11.33 -25.89
C VAL A 155 0.01 -12.06 -24.73
N LEU A 156 -0.93 -11.36 -24.06
CA LEU A 156 -1.59 -11.84 -22.85
C LEU A 156 -3.02 -12.29 -23.13
N ASN A 157 -3.37 -13.46 -22.60
CA ASN A 157 -4.73 -14.02 -22.67
C ASN A 157 -5.12 -14.65 -21.34
N GLY A 158 -6.28 -14.26 -20.78
CA GLY A 158 -6.79 -14.79 -19.53
C GLY A 158 -7.59 -13.79 -18.73
N GLN A 159 -7.62 -13.95 -17.41
CA GLN A 159 -8.44 -13.13 -16.52
C GLN A 159 -7.75 -12.93 -15.18
N LYS A 160 -7.93 -11.74 -14.60
CA LYS A 160 -7.67 -11.44 -13.20
C LYS A 160 -8.96 -11.07 -12.49
N ILE A 161 -9.01 -11.28 -11.18
CA ILE A 161 -10.16 -10.96 -10.33
C ILE A 161 -9.70 -10.35 -9.01
N TRP A 162 -10.60 -9.64 -8.34
CA TRP A 162 -10.33 -8.92 -7.09
C TRP A 162 -9.30 -7.80 -7.24
N THR A 163 -9.21 -7.23 -8.45
CA THR A 163 -8.32 -6.11 -8.74
C THR A 163 -8.89 -4.84 -8.11
N SER A 164 -8.32 -4.42 -6.96
CA SER A 164 -8.75 -3.21 -6.26
C SER A 164 -8.47 -1.97 -7.10
N ALA A 165 -9.44 -1.07 -7.16
CA ALA A 165 -9.37 0.20 -7.90
C ALA A 165 -8.94 0.06 -9.37
N GLY A 166 -9.15 -1.11 -10.00
CA GLY A 166 -8.76 -1.36 -11.39
C GLY A 166 -9.46 -0.46 -12.40
N HIS A 167 -10.69 -0.03 -12.13
CA HIS A 167 -11.45 0.91 -12.96
C HIS A 167 -10.92 2.36 -12.90
N LEU A 168 -10.01 2.67 -11.95
CA LEU A 168 -9.36 3.97 -11.80
C LEU A 168 -7.90 3.95 -12.27
N ALA A 169 -7.41 2.79 -12.72
CA ALA A 169 -6.01 2.62 -13.06
C ALA A 169 -5.77 2.70 -14.57
N ASP A 170 -4.66 3.33 -14.95
CA ASP A 170 -4.16 3.35 -16.33
C ASP A 170 -3.32 2.12 -16.64
N HIS A 171 -2.65 1.57 -15.62
CA HIS A 171 -1.71 0.48 -15.73
C HIS A 171 -1.95 -0.60 -14.68
N ILE A 172 -1.56 -1.83 -15.01
CA ILE A 172 -1.60 -2.96 -14.09
C ILE A 172 -0.24 -3.65 -14.05
N PHE A 173 0.27 -3.91 -12.85
CA PHE A 173 1.34 -4.88 -12.69
C PHE A 173 0.75 -6.25 -12.38
N THR A 174 1.14 -7.23 -13.17
CA THR A 174 0.51 -8.55 -13.13
C THR A 174 1.53 -9.69 -13.17
N VAL A 175 1.16 -10.82 -12.60
CA VAL A 175 1.90 -12.08 -12.75
C VAL A 175 1.23 -12.94 -13.82
N ALA A 176 2.02 -13.46 -14.76
CA ALA A 176 1.53 -14.25 -15.88
C ALA A 176 2.39 -15.50 -16.13
N ARG A 177 1.77 -16.54 -16.67
CA ARG A 177 2.42 -17.77 -17.05
C ARG A 177 3.17 -17.58 -18.39
N THR A 178 4.49 -17.48 -18.32
CA THR A 178 5.37 -17.33 -19.48
C THR A 178 6.02 -18.64 -19.90
N ASP A 179 6.10 -19.62 -19.01
CA ASP A 179 6.56 -20.98 -19.31
C ASP A 179 5.61 -22.00 -18.66
N PRO A 180 4.72 -22.64 -19.44
CA PRO A 180 3.76 -23.61 -18.92
C PRO A 180 4.38 -24.94 -18.53
N ASP A 181 5.57 -25.27 -19.05
CA ASP A 181 6.25 -26.55 -18.84
C ASP A 181 7.20 -26.49 -17.61
N ALA A 182 7.48 -25.29 -17.12
CA ALA A 182 8.32 -25.10 -15.94
C ALA A 182 7.59 -25.49 -14.64
N PRO A 183 8.33 -25.84 -13.57
CA PRO A 183 7.75 -25.98 -12.23
C PRO A 183 6.94 -24.76 -11.82
N LYS A 184 5.84 -24.98 -11.12
CA LYS A 184 4.77 -24.01 -10.80
C LYS A 184 5.23 -22.57 -10.52
N HIS A 185 6.25 -22.38 -9.68
CA HIS A 185 6.76 -21.06 -9.29
C HIS A 185 7.88 -20.52 -10.23
N LYS A 186 8.34 -21.32 -11.18
CA LYS A 186 9.46 -20.98 -12.07
C LYS A 186 9.06 -20.60 -13.50
N GLY A 187 7.79 -20.70 -13.84
CA GLY A 187 7.26 -20.34 -15.15
C GLY A 187 6.42 -19.08 -15.13
N ILE A 188 6.65 -18.18 -14.17
CA ILE A 188 5.87 -16.96 -13.95
C ILE A 188 6.77 -15.75 -14.16
N SER A 189 6.29 -14.77 -14.92
CA SER A 189 6.92 -13.44 -15.05
C SER A 189 6.05 -12.36 -14.45
N PHE A 190 6.68 -11.27 -14.00
CA PHE A 190 6.03 -10.07 -13.51
C PHE A 190 6.05 -9.02 -14.62
N LEU A 191 4.86 -8.64 -15.09
CA LEU A 191 4.68 -7.80 -16.27
C LEU A 191 4.03 -6.46 -15.91
N LEU A 192 4.49 -5.40 -16.56
CA LEU A 192 3.88 -4.06 -16.52
C LEU A 192 3.04 -3.88 -17.78
N VAL A 193 1.75 -3.59 -17.64
CA VAL A 193 0.80 -3.56 -18.78
C VAL A 193 -0.02 -2.28 -18.76
N ASP A 194 -0.07 -1.55 -19.88
CA ASP A 194 -1.01 -0.45 -20.08
C ASP A 194 -2.42 -1.01 -20.26
N MET A 195 -3.37 -0.55 -19.45
CA MET A 195 -4.76 -1.00 -19.50
C MET A 195 -5.60 -0.24 -20.54
N ARG A 196 -5.09 0.88 -21.07
CA ARG A 196 -5.78 1.74 -22.05
C ARG A 196 -5.57 1.25 -23.49
N GLN A 197 -5.64 -0.06 -23.69
CA GLN A 197 -5.43 -0.69 -24.99
C GLN A 197 -6.61 -1.57 -25.39
N PRO A 198 -6.81 -1.85 -26.70
CA PRO A 198 -7.69 -2.92 -27.13
C PRO A 198 -7.29 -4.27 -26.50
N GLY A 199 -8.28 -5.11 -26.18
CA GLY A 199 -8.02 -6.42 -25.57
C GLY A 199 -7.96 -6.42 -24.05
N ILE A 200 -8.07 -5.28 -23.38
CA ILE A 200 -8.29 -5.22 -21.92
C ILE A 200 -9.69 -4.70 -21.63
N GLU A 201 -10.46 -5.48 -20.86
CA GLU A 201 -11.78 -5.12 -20.38
C GLU A 201 -11.80 -5.19 -18.86
N VAL A 202 -12.18 -4.07 -18.21
CA VAL A 202 -12.33 -3.97 -16.75
C VAL A 202 -13.81 -4.00 -16.41
N ARG A 203 -14.22 -4.94 -15.56
CA ARG A 203 -15.62 -5.09 -15.10
C ARG A 203 -15.69 -4.91 -13.59
N PRO A 204 -16.28 -3.80 -13.10
CA PRO A 204 -16.49 -3.60 -11.68
C PRO A 204 -17.37 -4.68 -11.04
N ILE A 205 -16.96 -5.17 -9.87
CA ILE A 205 -17.70 -6.14 -9.06
C ILE A 205 -18.52 -5.36 -8.02
N LYS A 206 -19.83 -5.44 -8.09
CA LYS A 206 -20.70 -4.79 -7.12
C LYS A 206 -20.70 -5.54 -5.80
N MET A 207 -20.25 -4.87 -4.74
CA MET A 207 -20.22 -5.39 -3.38
C MET A 207 -21.60 -5.26 -2.68
N ILE A 208 -21.74 -5.90 -1.53
CA ILE A 208 -22.95 -5.83 -0.70
C ILE A 208 -23.22 -4.40 -0.20
N SER A 209 -22.19 -3.55 -0.08
CA SER A 209 -22.29 -2.12 0.23
C SER A 209 -22.94 -1.30 -0.89
N GLY A 210 -22.98 -1.84 -2.13
CA GLY A 210 -23.39 -1.14 -3.33
C GLY A 210 -22.25 -0.49 -4.11
N GLU A 211 -21.07 -0.39 -3.52
CA GLU A 211 -19.84 0.11 -4.14
C GLU A 211 -19.16 -0.95 -5.03
N SER A 212 -18.21 -0.53 -5.83
CA SER A 212 -17.46 -1.40 -6.75
C SER A 212 -15.97 -1.15 -6.65
N GLU A 213 -15.37 -1.45 -5.49
CA GLU A 213 -13.94 -1.31 -5.27
C GLU A 213 -13.13 -2.33 -6.08
N PHE A 214 -13.64 -3.56 -6.18
CA PHE A 214 -12.94 -4.66 -6.86
C PHE A 214 -13.41 -4.82 -8.30
N ASN A 215 -12.52 -5.36 -9.13
CA ASN A 215 -12.78 -5.56 -10.55
C ASN A 215 -12.34 -6.93 -11.03
N GLU A 216 -12.99 -7.44 -12.08
CA GLU A 216 -12.44 -8.43 -13.00
C GLU A 216 -11.71 -7.70 -14.10
N VAL A 217 -10.58 -8.24 -14.55
CA VAL A 217 -9.82 -7.73 -15.69
C VAL A 217 -9.59 -8.86 -16.68
N PHE A 218 -10.15 -8.72 -17.88
CA PHE A 218 -10.04 -9.70 -18.96
C PHE A 218 -8.97 -9.26 -19.95
N TYR A 219 -8.18 -10.23 -20.40
CA TYR A 219 -7.13 -10.06 -21.40
C TYR A 219 -7.45 -10.90 -22.62
N THR A 220 -7.61 -10.27 -23.77
CA THR A 220 -7.85 -10.91 -25.06
C THR A 220 -6.85 -10.33 -26.06
N ASP A 221 -5.77 -11.05 -26.31
CA ASP A 221 -4.65 -10.62 -27.13
C ASP A 221 -4.08 -9.25 -26.72
N ALA A 222 -4.15 -8.92 -25.43
CA ALA A 222 -3.56 -7.70 -24.88
C ALA A 222 -2.03 -7.79 -24.99
N VAL A 223 -1.36 -6.66 -25.24
CA VAL A 223 0.07 -6.65 -25.49
C VAL A 223 0.84 -5.78 -24.50
N THR A 224 2.09 -6.17 -24.25
CA THR A 224 3.06 -5.30 -23.56
C THR A 224 4.46 -5.54 -24.12
N PRO A 225 5.33 -4.50 -24.20
CA PRO A 225 6.69 -4.64 -24.69
C PRO A 225 7.50 -5.71 -23.95
N LYS A 226 8.42 -6.36 -24.64
CA LYS A 226 9.23 -7.45 -24.06
C LYS A 226 10.06 -7.04 -22.86
N ASP A 227 10.49 -5.79 -22.80
CA ASP A 227 11.28 -5.19 -21.73
C ASP A 227 10.45 -4.69 -20.53
N HIS A 228 9.12 -4.79 -20.62
CA HIS A 228 8.22 -4.53 -19.51
C HIS A 228 8.10 -5.72 -18.53
N VAL A 229 9.14 -6.53 -18.43
CA VAL A 229 9.30 -7.59 -17.41
C VAL A 229 10.17 -7.04 -16.28
N VAL A 230 9.73 -7.13 -15.04
CA VAL A 230 10.52 -6.76 -13.87
C VAL A 230 11.27 -7.97 -13.33
N GLY A 231 12.54 -7.84 -13.06
CA GLY A 231 13.40 -8.88 -12.47
C GLY A 231 13.85 -9.96 -13.45
N GLY A 232 13.26 -10.04 -14.64
CA GLY A 232 13.60 -11.03 -15.68
C GLY A 232 12.48 -12.04 -15.98
N VAL A 233 12.58 -12.68 -17.14
CA VAL A 233 11.61 -13.71 -17.58
C VAL A 233 11.67 -14.91 -16.65
N ASN A 234 10.50 -15.42 -16.24
CA ASN A 234 10.33 -16.54 -15.31
C ASN A 234 10.82 -16.32 -13.88
N ASP A 235 11.17 -15.08 -13.50
CA ASP A 235 11.56 -14.69 -12.14
C ASP A 235 10.42 -13.96 -11.39
N GLY A 236 9.23 -13.91 -11.95
CA GLY A 236 8.09 -13.16 -11.43
C GLY A 236 7.62 -13.62 -10.06
N TRP A 237 7.84 -14.89 -9.69
CA TRP A 237 7.53 -15.34 -8.34
C TRP A 237 8.37 -14.62 -7.29
N ARG A 238 9.67 -14.48 -7.51
CA ARG A 238 10.57 -13.76 -6.60
C ARG A 238 10.18 -12.29 -6.48
N VAL A 239 9.85 -11.65 -7.61
CA VAL A 239 9.38 -10.26 -7.64
C VAL A 239 8.06 -10.10 -6.87
N ALA A 240 7.09 -10.99 -7.11
CA ALA A 240 5.81 -10.95 -6.41
C ALA A 240 5.95 -11.12 -4.88
N MET A 241 6.83 -12.02 -4.44
CA MET A 241 7.08 -12.22 -3.00
C MET A 241 7.77 -11.03 -2.36
N ALA A 242 8.69 -10.38 -3.06
CA ALA A 242 9.33 -9.15 -2.60
C ALA A 242 8.31 -8.01 -2.45
N LEU A 243 7.44 -7.80 -3.45
CA LEU A 243 6.38 -6.81 -3.41
C LEU A 243 5.45 -7.02 -2.20
N LEU A 244 4.99 -8.24 -1.96
CA LEU A 244 4.15 -8.57 -0.81
C LEU A 244 4.85 -8.35 0.55
N GLY A 245 6.18 -8.31 0.56
CA GLY A 245 6.97 -7.94 1.74
C GLY A 245 6.81 -6.46 2.10
N TYR A 246 6.74 -5.58 1.13
CA TYR A 246 6.54 -4.14 1.35
C TYR A 246 5.14 -3.81 1.85
N GLU A 247 4.11 -4.48 1.36
CA GLU A 247 2.73 -4.30 1.79
C GLU A 247 2.56 -4.42 3.32
N ARG A 248 3.40 -5.20 3.99
CA ARG A 248 3.28 -5.53 5.42
C ARG A 248 4.08 -4.65 6.37
N GLY A 249 5.06 -3.88 5.87
CA GLY A 249 6.04 -3.19 6.72
C GLY A 249 5.49 -1.93 7.39
N GLU A 250 4.89 -1.02 6.64
CA GLU A 250 4.39 0.27 7.13
C GLU A 250 3.15 0.12 8.02
N ALA A 251 2.26 -0.79 7.66
CA ALA A 251 1.04 -1.06 8.42
C ALA A 251 1.31 -1.45 9.88
N ALA A 252 2.40 -2.15 10.16
CA ALA A 252 2.76 -2.57 11.51
C ALA A 252 3.02 -1.37 12.46
N ALA A 253 3.52 -0.25 11.93
CA ALA A 253 3.82 0.94 12.73
C ALA A 253 2.60 1.87 12.87
N THR A 254 1.75 1.96 11.86
CA THR A 254 0.65 2.96 11.79
C THR A 254 -0.71 2.42 12.24
N GLN A 255 -0.99 1.15 12.04
CA GLN A 255 -2.25 0.55 12.49
C GLN A 255 -2.55 0.75 13.98
N PRO A 256 -1.58 0.58 14.91
CA PRO A 256 -1.85 0.79 16.33
C PRO A 256 -2.34 2.20 16.65
N ILE A 257 -1.98 3.21 15.86
CA ILE A 257 -2.40 4.60 16.07
C ILE A 257 -3.90 4.75 15.78
N ARG A 258 -4.37 4.16 14.68
CA ARG A 258 -5.80 4.17 14.32
C ARG A 258 -6.64 3.44 15.37
N PHE A 259 -6.22 2.26 15.78
CA PHE A 259 -6.92 1.51 16.85
C PHE A 259 -6.86 2.23 18.20
N GLN A 260 -5.77 2.96 18.53
CA GLN A 260 -5.71 3.77 19.74
C GLN A 260 -6.77 4.87 19.71
N ALA A 261 -6.92 5.56 18.58
CA ALA A 261 -7.96 6.58 18.42
C ALA A 261 -9.38 6.01 18.64
N GLU A 262 -9.65 4.82 18.13
CA GLU A 262 -10.94 4.14 18.37
C GLU A 262 -11.14 3.76 19.83
N VAL A 263 -10.11 3.25 20.50
CA VAL A 263 -10.18 2.93 21.94
C VAL A 263 -10.40 4.20 22.78
N ASP A 264 -9.74 5.31 22.45
CA ASP A 264 -9.92 6.59 23.12
C ASP A 264 -11.36 7.10 22.96
N ARG A 265 -11.97 6.96 21.78
CA ARG A 265 -13.39 7.26 21.54
C ARG A 265 -14.31 6.35 22.37
N LEU A 266 -14.00 5.06 22.50
CA LEU A 266 -14.77 4.16 23.36
C LEU A 266 -14.72 4.57 24.83
N PHE A 267 -13.58 5.05 25.34
CA PHE A 267 -13.47 5.59 26.70
C PHE A 267 -14.35 6.82 26.88
N ILE A 268 -14.36 7.75 25.91
CA ILE A 268 -15.21 8.95 25.94
C ILE A 268 -16.69 8.52 25.94
N LEU A 269 -17.07 7.68 25.01
CA LEU A 269 -18.45 7.19 24.87
C LEU A 269 -18.95 6.47 26.14
N ALA A 270 -18.12 5.66 26.78
CA ALA A 270 -18.49 4.98 28.02
C ALA A 270 -18.77 5.96 29.15
N LYS A 271 -18.00 7.07 29.25
CA LYS A 271 -18.25 8.15 30.21
C LYS A 271 -19.54 8.89 29.90
N GLU A 272 -19.75 9.28 28.66
CA GLU A 272 -20.96 10.01 28.20
C GLU A 272 -22.24 9.19 28.42
N ARG A 273 -22.16 7.88 28.26
CA ARG A 273 -23.28 6.95 28.49
C ARG A 273 -23.47 6.56 29.94
N GLY A 274 -22.59 7.01 30.86
CA GLY A 274 -22.65 6.70 32.28
C GLY A 274 -22.40 5.22 32.61
N VAL A 275 -21.73 4.48 31.71
CA VAL A 275 -21.44 3.05 31.90
C VAL A 275 -19.96 2.75 32.18
N ALA A 276 -19.14 3.82 32.39
CA ALA A 276 -17.72 3.68 32.62
C ALA A 276 -17.36 2.88 33.88
N ASP A 277 -18.26 2.85 34.89
CA ASP A 277 -18.07 2.14 36.14
C ASP A 277 -18.66 0.71 36.14
N ASP A 278 -19.37 0.31 35.07
CA ASP A 278 -19.84 -1.04 34.91
C ASP A 278 -18.64 -2.01 34.81
N PRO A 279 -18.55 -3.05 35.67
CA PRO A 279 -17.37 -3.92 35.72
C PRO A 279 -17.14 -4.71 34.42
N VAL A 280 -18.20 -5.06 33.66
CA VAL A 280 -18.10 -5.77 32.41
C VAL A 280 -17.54 -4.84 31.30
N ILE A 281 -18.06 -3.62 31.23
CA ILE A 281 -17.60 -2.61 30.29
C ILE A 281 -16.13 -2.27 30.57
N ARG A 282 -15.77 -2.04 31.84
CA ARG A 282 -14.37 -1.77 32.24
C ARG A 282 -13.41 -2.87 31.80
N GLN A 283 -13.76 -4.14 31.95
CA GLN A 283 -12.91 -5.24 31.52
C GLN A 283 -12.74 -5.27 30.01
N LYS A 284 -13.82 -5.02 29.25
CA LYS A 284 -13.75 -4.94 27.77
C LYS A 284 -12.86 -3.77 27.32
N LEU A 285 -12.99 -2.61 27.93
CA LEU A 285 -12.16 -1.44 27.62
C LEU A 285 -10.69 -1.68 27.98
N ALA A 286 -10.40 -2.28 29.12
CA ALA A 286 -9.05 -2.65 29.53
C ALA A 286 -8.43 -3.69 28.58
N TRP A 287 -9.21 -4.67 28.13
CA TRP A 287 -8.78 -5.63 27.12
C TRP A 287 -8.44 -4.92 25.80
N ALA A 288 -9.36 -4.11 25.25
CA ALA A 288 -9.13 -3.38 24.00
C ALA A 288 -7.87 -2.49 24.06
N TYR A 289 -7.69 -1.74 25.16
CA TYR A 289 -6.49 -0.97 25.40
C TYR A 289 -5.22 -1.82 25.39
N SER A 290 -5.25 -2.95 26.10
CA SER A 290 -4.11 -3.87 26.17
C SER A 290 -3.74 -4.44 24.81
N GLN A 291 -4.74 -4.79 23.97
CA GLN A 291 -4.51 -5.29 22.62
C GLN A 291 -3.78 -4.21 21.76
N VAL A 292 -4.23 -2.97 21.80
CA VAL A 292 -3.59 -1.88 21.06
C VAL A 292 -2.15 -1.63 21.54
N GLN A 293 -1.89 -1.68 22.86
CA GLN A 293 -0.52 -1.53 23.38
C GLN A 293 0.38 -2.70 22.92
N ILE A 294 -0.12 -3.94 22.88
CA ILE A 294 0.64 -5.09 22.36
C ILE A 294 0.96 -4.87 20.87
N MET A 295 0.00 -4.43 20.06
CA MET A 295 0.25 -4.09 18.66
C MET A 295 1.33 -3.03 18.52
N ARG A 296 1.27 -1.96 19.31
CA ARG A 296 2.25 -0.87 19.32
C ARG A 296 3.65 -1.39 19.63
N TYR A 297 3.82 -2.21 20.66
CA TYR A 297 5.13 -2.75 21.02
C TYR A 297 5.66 -3.76 19.99
N ASN A 298 4.79 -4.53 19.35
CA ASN A 298 5.19 -5.39 18.23
C ASN A 298 5.66 -4.57 17.03
N GLY A 299 4.97 -3.49 16.68
CA GLY A 299 5.42 -2.54 15.65
C GLY A 299 6.80 -1.94 15.95
N MET A 300 7.02 -1.51 17.21
CA MET A 300 8.33 -1.00 17.65
C MET A 300 9.45 -2.05 17.58
N ARG A 301 9.14 -3.33 17.82
CA ARG A 301 10.13 -4.42 17.64
C ARG A 301 10.52 -4.58 16.17
N VAL A 302 9.53 -4.59 15.27
CA VAL A 302 9.78 -4.66 13.81
C VAL A 302 10.61 -3.46 13.35
N LEU A 303 10.26 -2.25 13.77
CA LEU A 303 11.04 -1.05 13.47
C LEU A 303 12.49 -1.15 14.00
N THR A 304 12.67 -1.65 15.23
CA THR A 304 14.01 -1.82 15.81
C THR A 304 14.87 -2.77 14.98
N GLN A 305 14.30 -3.89 14.51
CA GLN A 305 15.00 -4.83 13.63
C GLN A 305 15.38 -4.17 12.31
N PHE A 306 14.47 -3.41 11.71
CA PHE A 306 14.71 -2.69 10.48
C PHE A 306 15.84 -1.66 10.61
N LEU A 307 15.84 -0.87 11.70
CA LEU A 307 16.90 0.11 12.01
C LEU A 307 18.28 -0.56 12.26
N GLN A 308 18.30 -1.83 12.62
CA GLN A 308 19.51 -2.64 12.76
C GLN A 308 19.96 -3.30 11.44
N GLY A 309 19.30 -3.00 10.31
CA GLY A 309 19.59 -3.58 9.00
C GLY A 309 19.05 -4.99 8.79
N HIS A 310 18.14 -5.46 9.66
CA HIS A 310 17.49 -6.75 9.48
C HIS A 310 16.22 -6.59 8.66
N HIS A 311 16.01 -7.43 7.66
CA HIS A 311 14.73 -7.49 6.95
C HIS A 311 13.63 -8.06 7.86
N PRO A 312 12.38 -7.57 7.75
CA PRO A 312 11.25 -8.14 8.49
C PRO A 312 11.12 -9.63 8.19
N GLY A 313 11.30 -10.43 9.25
CA GLY A 313 11.11 -11.89 9.18
C GLY A 313 9.65 -12.30 9.40
N PRO A 314 9.42 -13.59 9.74
CA PRO A 314 8.09 -14.10 10.10
C PRO A 314 7.39 -13.30 11.21
N ASP A 315 8.16 -12.60 12.05
CA ASP A 315 7.65 -11.74 13.14
C ASP A 315 6.73 -10.62 12.64
N ALA A 316 6.93 -10.11 11.41
CA ALA A 316 6.04 -9.14 10.80
C ALA A 316 4.63 -9.72 10.53
N ALA A 317 4.53 -11.03 10.28
CA ALA A 317 3.26 -11.70 10.06
C ALA A 317 2.40 -11.82 11.34
N ILE A 318 3.03 -11.75 12.54
CA ILE A 318 2.33 -11.76 13.84
C ILE A 318 1.37 -10.56 13.91
N GLY A 319 1.77 -9.40 13.39
CA GLY A 319 0.93 -8.21 13.33
C GLY A 319 -0.39 -8.47 12.62
N LYS A 320 -0.34 -9.10 11.42
CA LYS A 320 -1.55 -9.42 10.65
C LYS A 320 -2.49 -10.36 11.39
N LEU A 321 -1.98 -11.45 11.96
CA LEU A 321 -2.78 -12.38 12.75
C LEU A 321 -3.43 -11.66 13.93
N PHE A 322 -2.66 -10.85 14.64
CA PHE A 322 -3.10 -10.21 15.88
C PHE A 322 -4.22 -9.19 15.69
N TRP A 323 -4.17 -8.38 14.62
CA TRP A 323 -5.20 -7.36 14.40
C TRP A 323 -6.45 -7.89 13.70
N SER A 324 -6.36 -9.05 13.03
CA SER A 324 -7.50 -9.63 12.31
C SER A 324 -8.38 -10.57 13.15
N GLU A 325 -7.94 -10.95 14.35
CA GLU A 325 -8.66 -11.76 15.34
C GLU A 325 -9.32 -10.87 16.42
#